data_64d5236d222b2cb8dbffea2c0574c7c9
#
_entry.id   64d5236d222b2cb8dbffea2c0574c7c9
#
_cell.length_a   1.000
_cell.length_b   1.000
_cell.length_c   1.000
_cell.angle_alpha   90.00
_cell.angle_beta   90.00
_cell.angle_gamma   90.00
#
_symmetry.space_group_name_H-M   'P 1'
#
loop_
_entity.id
_entity.type
_entity.pdbx_description
1 polymer ?
#
loop_
_entity_poly.entity_id
_entity_poly.type
_entity_poly.pdbx_seq_one_letter_code
_entity_poly.pdbx_strand_id
1 'polypeptide(L)'
;MKKYMAIAGLVLVTVIWGGGFVASDMALDSLSPFQIMTIRFLLASVLMGGISIRNLKGIKKEEVTAGVFMGAALFIGFSLQIIGLQYTTPSKNAFLTATNVVIVPFIAFLICRKKVGFRGIIGAVLAIAGVGLLSLDKDLSLGLGDGLTLICAVGFAFQIFLTSIFVKKYRASVLNFIQMCTAGILSLIFMIASGQVHFQVTAKG
;
A
#
# COMPACT_ATOMS: atom_id res chain seq x y z
N MET A 1 23.32 -1.11 -20.01
CA MET A 1 22.46 -2.28 -19.69
C MET A 1 21.76 -2.16 -18.35
N LYS A 2 22.43 -2.07 -17.20
CA LYS A 2 21.77 -2.00 -15.86
C LYS A 2 20.73 -0.88 -15.68
N LYS A 3 20.95 0.31 -16.27
CA LYS A 3 20.00 1.46 -16.20
C LYS A 3 18.69 1.17 -16.93
N TYR A 4 18.75 0.61 -18.12
CA TYR A 4 17.54 0.30 -18.92
C TYR A 4 16.74 -0.85 -18.29
N MET A 5 17.41 -1.86 -17.71
CA MET A 5 16.75 -2.93 -16.95
C MET A 5 16.03 -2.39 -15.71
N ALA A 6 16.63 -1.43 -14.99
CA ALA A 6 15.99 -0.78 -13.85
C ALA A 6 14.75 0.03 -14.27
N ILE A 7 14.84 0.77 -15.38
CA ILE A 7 13.70 1.53 -15.92
C ILE A 7 12.58 0.57 -16.35
N ALA A 8 12.90 -0.48 -17.10
CA ALA A 8 11.92 -1.48 -17.51
C ALA A 8 11.23 -2.16 -16.30
N GLY A 9 12.01 -2.48 -15.25
CA GLY A 9 11.47 -3.01 -14.00
C GLY A 9 10.51 -2.03 -13.30
N LEU A 10 10.84 -0.74 -13.26
CA LEU A 10 9.96 0.27 -12.69
C LEU A 10 8.65 0.41 -13.49
N VAL A 11 8.74 0.42 -14.83
CA VAL A 11 7.55 0.47 -15.69
C VAL A 11 6.67 -0.76 -15.46
N LEU A 12 7.27 -1.95 -15.41
CA LEU A 12 6.53 -3.20 -15.14
C LEU A 12 5.82 -3.14 -13.78
N VAL A 13 6.50 -2.70 -12.73
CA VAL A 13 5.89 -2.54 -11.39
C VAL A 13 4.73 -1.56 -11.43
N THR A 14 4.85 -0.45 -12.16
CA THR A 14 3.77 0.55 -12.29
C THR A 14 2.54 -0.03 -13.00
N VAL A 15 2.75 -0.83 -14.06
CA VAL A 15 1.66 -1.50 -14.78
C VAL A 15 0.97 -2.54 -13.88
N ILE A 16 1.74 -3.34 -13.14
CA ILE A 16 1.21 -4.33 -12.19
C ILE A 16 0.40 -3.63 -11.08
N TRP A 17 0.89 -2.53 -10.55
CA TRP A 17 0.18 -1.77 -9.52
C TRP A 17 -1.12 -1.16 -10.06
N GLY A 18 -1.07 -0.55 -11.24
CA GLY A 18 -2.26 -0.01 -11.89
C GLY A 18 -3.34 -1.07 -12.13
N GLY A 19 -2.95 -2.22 -12.69
CA GLY A 19 -3.84 -3.38 -12.87
C GLY A 19 -4.38 -3.94 -11.54
N GLY A 20 -3.61 -3.81 -10.46
CA GLY A 20 -4.01 -4.25 -9.12
C GLY A 20 -5.24 -3.52 -8.57
N PHE A 21 -5.48 -2.26 -8.93
CA PHE A 21 -6.68 -1.52 -8.54
C PHE A 21 -7.93 -2.09 -9.25
N VAL A 22 -7.82 -2.32 -10.56
CA VAL A 22 -8.90 -2.92 -11.35
C VAL A 22 -9.20 -4.35 -10.88
N ALA A 23 -8.17 -5.15 -10.65
CA ALA A 23 -8.33 -6.51 -10.14
C ALA A 23 -8.95 -6.54 -8.74
N SER A 24 -8.61 -5.57 -7.88
CA SER A 24 -9.21 -5.45 -6.54
C SER A 24 -10.68 -5.05 -6.62
N ASP A 25 -11.03 -4.14 -7.54
CA ASP A 25 -12.40 -3.71 -7.79
C ASP A 25 -13.27 -4.89 -8.26
N MET A 26 -12.80 -5.64 -9.26
CA MET A 26 -13.48 -6.85 -9.74
C MET A 26 -13.61 -7.92 -8.64
N ALA A 27 -12.59 -8.05 -7.78
CA ALA A 27 -12.63 -9.01 -6.68
C ALA A 27 -13.66 -8.62 -5.61
N LEU A 28 -13.92 -7.34 -5.41
CA LEU A 28 -14.92 -6.84 -4.46
C LEU A 28 -16.36 -7.23 -4.85
N ASP A 29 -16.62 -7.64 -6.10
CA ASP A 29 -17.91 -8.19 -6.52
C ASP A 29 -18.23 -9.53 -5.82
N SER A 30 -17.21 -10.28 -5.40
CA SER A 30 -17.37 -11.65 -4.86
C SER A 30 -16.70 -11.84 -3.50
N LEU A 31 -15.76 -11.01 -3.13
CA LEU A 31 -14.96 -11.12 -1.92
C LEU A 31 -15.03 -9.84 -1.09
N SER A 32 -15.00 -10.01 0.23
CA SER A 32 -14.89 -8.87 1.13
C SER A 32 -13.48 -8.27 1.15
N PRO A 33 -13.33 -7.00 1.58
CA PRO A 33 -12.02 -6.33 1.66
C PRO A 33 -10.95 -7.15 2.39
N PHE A 34 -11.29 -7.71 3.55
CA PHE A 34 -10.31 -8.47 4.34
C PHE A 34 -10.03 -9.86 3.78
N GLN A 35 -10.95 -10.47 3.02
CA GLN A 35 -10.68 -11.71 2.28
C GLN A 35 -9.64 -11.46 1.18
N ILE A 36 -9.83 -10.40 0.38
CA ILE A 36 -8.89 -10.01 -0.68
C ILE A 36 -7.50 -9.76 -0.08
N MET A 37 -7.43 -8.99 1.00
CA MET A 37 -6.16 -8.68 1.67
C MET A 37 -5.48 -9.91 2.24
N THR A 38 -6.24 -10.82 2.88
CA THR A 38 -5.72 -12.05 3.46
C THR A 38 -5.09 -12.93 2.38
N ILE A 39 -5.81 -13.19 1.30
CA ILE A 39 -5.31 -13.99 0.17
C ILE A 39 -4.04 -13.35 -0.41
N ARG A 40 -4.10 -12.05 -0.70
CA ARG A 40 -3.02 -11.30 -1.32
C ARG A 40 -1.74 -11.31 -0.49
N PHE A 41 -1.85 -11.01 0.82
CA PHE A 41 -0.66 -10.90 1.67
C PHE A 41 -0.11 -12.25 2.12
N LEU A 42 -0.97 -13.25 2.36
CA LEU A 42 -0.49 -14.60 2.67
C LEU A 42 0.21 -15.22 1.45
N LEU A 43 -0.35 -15.08 0.26
CA LEU A 43 0.31 -15.55 -0.96
C LEU A 43 1.65 -14.84 -1.17
N ALA A 44 1.67 -13.51 -1.01
CA ALA A 44 2.90 -12.73 -1.11
C ALA A 44 3.95 -13.15 -0.06
N SER A 45 3.52 -13.46 1.18
CA SER A 45 4.42 -13.92 2.24
C SER A 45 5.05 -15.27 1.92
N VAL A 46 4.27 -16.22 1.38
CA VAL A 46 4.78 -17.53 0.96
C VAL A 46 5.80 -17.38 -0.18
N LEU A 47 5.46 -16.59 -1.20
CA LEU A 47 6.37 -16.34 -2.33
C LEU A 47 7.66 -15.65 -1.88
N MET A 48 7.55 -14.60 -1.05
CA MET A 48 8.72 -13.91 -0.50
C MET A 48 9.56 -14.77 0.43
N GLY A 49 8.91 -15.64 1.22
CA GLY A 49 9.58 -16.64 2.05
C GLY A 49 10.41 -17.61 1.20
N GLY A 50 9.83 -18.13 0.13
CA GLY A 50 10.53 -19.01 -0.81
C GLY A 50 11.73 -18.34 -1.49
N ILE A 51 11.54 -17.13 -2.03
CA ILE A 51 12.62 -16.36 -2.69
C ILE A 51 13.73 -15.99 -1.69
N SER A 52 13.34 -15.65 -0.46
CA SER A 52 14.26 -15.13 0.55
C SER A 52 14.79 -16.19 1.51
N ILE A 53 14.50 -17.47 1.31
CA ILE A 53 14.76 -18.57 2.27
C ILE A 53 16.19 -18.60 2.78
N ARG A 54 17.17 -18.30 1.92
CA ARG A 54 18.59 -18.23 2.28
C ARG A 54 18.90 -17.06 3.22
N ASN A 55 18.16 -15.96 3.08
CA ASN A 55 18.34 -14.74 3.85
C ASN A 55 17.56 -14.75 5.18
N LEU A 56 16.65 -15.72 5.36
CA LEU A 56 15.87 -15.85 6.60
C LEU A 56 16.65 -16.51 7.74
N LYS A 57 17.84 -17.06 7.46
CA LYS A 57 18.71 -17.60 8.52
C LYS A 57 19.25 -16.46 9.39
N GLY A 58 19.19 -16.64 10.71
CA GLY A 58 19.71 -15.67 11.67
C GLY A 58 18.97 -14.32 11.67
N ILE A 59 17.66 -14.35 11.62
CA ILE A 59 16.82 -13.15 11.77
C ILE A 59 17.03 -12.57 13.16
N LYS A 60 17.29 -11.25 13.23
CA LYS A 60 17.46 -10.52 14.48
C LYS A 60 16.12 -9.97 14.99
N LYS A 61 16.00 -9.81 16.30
CA LYS A 61 14.79 -9.23 16.91
C LYS A 61 14.45 -7.84 16.37
N GLU A 62 15.47 -7.03 16.10
CA GLU A 62 15.33 -5.68 15.55
C GLU A 62 14.75 -5.71 14.12
N GLU A 63 15.12 -6.71 13.31
CA GLU A 63 14.55 -6.91 11.96
C GLU A 63 13.08 -7.31 12.06
N VAL A 64 12.72 -8.17 13.04
CA VAL A 64 11.33 -8.56 13.29
C VAL A 64 10.51 -7.33 13.68
N THR A 65 10.97 -6.59 14.68
CA THR A 65 10.27 -5.38 15.16
C THR A 65 10.07 -4.37 14.03
N ALA A 66 11.12 -4.07 13.26
CA ALA A 66 11.04 -3.16 12.13
C ALA A 66 10.05 -3.65 11.06
N GLY A 67 10.10 -4.94 10.71
CA GLY A 67 9.19 -5.55 9.73
C GLY A 67 7.73 -5.55 10.20
N VAL A 68 7.48 -5.77 11.50
CA VAL A 68 6.14 -5.70 12.09
C VAL A 68 5.58 -4.28 12.03
N PHE A 69 6.36 -3.26 12.38
CA PHE A 69 5.92 -1.87 12.24
C PHE A 69 5.59 -1.50 10.78
N MET A 70 6.45 -1.91 9.84
CA MET A 70 6.19 -1.71 8.41
C MET A 70 4.94 -2.46 7.95
N GLY A 71 4.73 -3.69 8.43
CA GLY A 71 3.58 -4.53 8.09
C GLY A 71 2.27 -3.98 8.66
N ALA A 72 2.28 -3.44 9.88
CA ALA A 72 1.11 -2.80 10.47
C ALA A 72 0.73 -1.52 9.69
N ALA A 73 1.70 -0.68 9.34
CA ALA A 73 1.45 0.51 8.52
C ALA A 73 0.92 0.12 7.12
N LEU A 74 1.47 -0.93 6.52
CA LEU A 74 1.02 -1.48 5.25
C LEU A 74 -0.42 -1.97 5.34
N PHE A 75 -0.76 -2.74 6.38
CA PHE A 75 -2.11 -3.23 6.63
C PHE A 75 -3.12 -2.08 6.75
N ILE A 76 -2.82 -1.06 7.55
CA ILE A 76 -3.70 0.12 7.71
C ILE A 76 -3.91 0.82 6.37
N GLY A 77 -2.83 1.06 5.62
CA GLY A 77 -2.90 1.69 4.30
C GLY A 77 -3.80 0.89 3.34
N PHE A 78 -3.57 -0.42 3.20
CA PHE A 78 -4.38 -1.26 2.31
C PHE A 78 -5.81 -1.44 2.78
N SER A 79 -6.08 -1.52 4.08
CA SER A 79 -7.45 -1.59 4.61
C SER A 79 -8.27 -0.37 4.19
N LEU A 80 -7.73 0.81 4.39
CA LEU A 80 -8.37 2.07 3.99
C LEU A 80 -8.51 2.18 2.47
N GLN A 81 -7.52 1.68 1.71
CA GLN A 81 -7.55 1.68 0.25
C GLN A 81 -8.67 0.81 -0.30
N ILE A 82 -8.76 -0.44 0.14
CA ILE A 82 -9.75 -1.40 -0.39
C ILE A 82 -11.15 -1.06 0.11
N ILE A 83 -11.30 -0.61 1.36
CA ILE A 83 -12.59 -0.13 1.87
C ILE A 83 -13.00 1.14 1.10
N GLY A 84 -12.08 2.08 0.89
CA GLY A 84 -12.33 3.28 0.10
C GLY A 84 -12.72 2.96 -1.34
N LEU A 85 -12.13 1.93 -1.96
CA LEU A 85 -12.45 1.50 -3.32
C LEU A 85 -13.91 1.07 -3.50
N GLN A 86 -14.57 0.58 -2.45
CA GLN A 86 -16.00 0.24 -2.50
C GLN A 86 -16.90 1.48 -2.73
N TYR A 87 -16.40 2.69 -2.50
CA TYR A 87 -17.17 3.94 -2.56
C TYR A 87 -16.60 4.94 -3.57
N THR A 88 -15.63 4.52 -4.41
CA THR A 88 -15.03 5.36 -5.44
C THR A 88 -14.63 4.49 -6.64
N THR A 89 -14.10 5.09 -7.70
CA THR A 89 -13.63 4.35 -8.88
C THR A 89 -12.17 3.91 -8.74
N PRO A 90 -11.74 2.81 -9.40
CA PRO A 90 -10.34 2.39 -9.41
C PRO A 90 -9.38 3.49 -9.83
N SER A 91 -9.75 4.30 -10.81
CA SER A 91 -8.93 5.42 -11.31
C SER A 91 -8.76 6.52 -10.26
N LYS A 92 -9.85 6.94 -9.58
CA LYS A 92 -9.79 7.91 -8.49
C LYS A 92 -8.98 7.36 -7.31
N ASN A 93 -9.23 6.12 -6.91
CA ASN A 93 -8.51 5.47 -5.81
C ASN A 93 -7.01 5.38 -6.10
N ALA A 94 -6.62 4.98 -7.31
CA ALA A 94 -5.22 4.91 -7.72
C ALA A 94 -4.54 6.28 -7.67
N PHE A 95 -5.19 7.31 -8.22
CA PHE A 95 -4.64 8.66 -8.26
C PHE A 95 -4.51 9.27 -6.86
N LEU A 96 -5.55 9.16 -6.04
CA LEU A 96 -5.55 9.64 -4.66
C LEU A 96 -4.48 8.92 -3.82
N THR A 97 -4.34 7.60 -3.98
CA THR A 97 -3.27 6.83 -3.34
C THR A 97 -1.89 7.33 -3.75
N ALA A 98 -1.67 7.66 -5.02
CA ALA A 98 -0.37 8.14 -5.52
C ALA A 98 0.08 9.46 -4.89
N THR A 99 -0.80 10.22 -4.23
CA THR A 99 -0.41 11.41 -3.46
C THR A 99 0.51 11.09 -2.29
N ASN A 100 0.62 9.80 -1.90
CA ASN A 100 1.59 9.34 -0.89
C ASN A 100 3.03 9.80 -1.21
N VAL A 101 3.41 9.83 -2.49
CA VAL A 101 4.75 10.24 -2.94
C VAL A 101 5.06 11.68 -2.52
N VAL A 102 4.05 12.54 -2.52
CA VAL A 102 4.16 13.93 -2.12
C VAL A 102 4.18 14.05 -0.59
N ILE A 103 3.42 13.21 0.12
CA ILE A 103 3.31 13.23 1.58
C ILE A 103 4.61 12.76 2.26
N VAL A 104 5.35 11.80 1.66
CA VAL A 104 6.59 11.23 2.22
C VAL A 104 7.60 12.30 2.67
N PRO A 105 8.00 13.31 1.87
CA PRO A 105 8.96 14.31 2.32
C PRO A 105 8.45 15.17 3.48
N PHE A 106 7.14 15.39 3.62
CA PHE A 106 6.57 16.09 4.76
C PHE A 106 6.64 15.26 6.04
N ILE A 107 6.39 13.95 5.96
CA ILE A 107 6.60 13.02 7.09
C ILE A 107 8.09 13.02 7.50
N ALA A 108 9.00 12.98 6.53
CA ALA A 108 10.44 13.04 6.78
C ALA A 108 10.87 14.37 7.43
N PHE A 109 10.22 15.48 7.06
CA PHE A 109 10.43 16.77 7.72
C PHE A 109 9.94 16.76 9.17
N LEU A 110 8.72 16.28 9.43
CA LEU A 110 8.14 16.25 10.76
C LEU A 110 8.94 15.37 11.74
N ILE A 111 9.38 14.19 11.28
CA ILE A 111 10.03 13.20 12.16
C ILE A 111 11.55 13.42 12.22
N CYS A 112 12.19 13.65 11.08
CA CYS A 112 13.65 13.77 10.98
C CYS A 112 14.15 15.21 10.86
N ARG A 113 13.26 16.21 10.84
CA ARG A 113 13.55 17.64 10.61
C ARG A 113 14.32 17.90 9.32
N LYS A 114 14.20 17.03 8.33
CA LYS A 114 14.80 17.21 7.01
C LYS A 114 13.99 18.23 6.22
N LYS A 115 14.63 19.33 5.79
CA LYS A 115 13.96 20.38 5.01
C LYS A 115 13.36 19.80 3.72
N VAL A 116 12.09 20.12 3.46
CA VAL A 116 11.44 19.82 2.19
C VAL A 116 12.01 20.76 1.13
N GLY A 117 12.59 20.18 0.09
CA GLY A 117 13.15 20.99 -1.01
C GLY A 117 12.04 21.66 -1.83
N PHE A 118 12.37 22.75 -2.51
CA PHE A 118 11.42 23.50 -3.36
C PHE A 118 10.68 22.64 -4.38
N ARG A 119 11.35 21.62 -4.95
CA ARG A 119 10.73 20.63 -5.85
C ARG A 119 9.64 19.81 -5.17
N GLY A 120 9.80 19.50 -3.89
CA GLY A 120 8.78 18.79 -3.11
C GLY A 120 7.53 19.65 -2.89
N ILE A 121 7.71 20.96 -2.69
CA ILE A 121 6.60 21.92 -2.53
C ILE A 121 5.82 22.05 -3.86
N ILE A 122 6.52 22.21 -4.98
CA ILE A 122 5.89 22.25 -6.31
C ILE A 122 5.11 20.94 -6.56
N GLY A 123 5.72 19.78 -6.27
CA GLY A 123 5.06 18.48 -6.42
C GLY A 123 3.79 18.39 -5.58
N ALA A 124 3.80 18.91 -4.34
CA ALA A 124 2.62 18.95 -3.48
C ALA A 124 1.49 19.81 -4.07
N VAL A 125 1.80 20.99 -4.56
CA VAL A 125 0.83 21.89 -5.18
C VAL A 125 0.22 21.25 -6.43
N LEU A 126 1.04 20.66 -7.31
CA LEU A 126 0.56 19.96 -8.50
C LEU A 126 -0.31 18.73 -8.15
N ALA A 127 0.06 17.97 -7.11
CA ALA A 127 -0.73 16.84 -6.66
C ALA A 127 -2.08 17.29 -6.11
N ILE A 128 -2.13 18.34 -5.28
CA ILE A 128 -3.38 18.89 -4.76
C ILE A 128 -4.28 19.38 -5.90
N ALA A 129 -3.72 20.11 -6.88
CA ALA A 129 -4.44 20.54 -8.05
C ALA A 129 -5.01 19.36 -8.87
N GLY A 130 -4.19 18.32 -9.09
CA GLY A 130 -4.61 17.11 -9.78
C GLY A 130 -5.71 16.34 -9.02
N VAL A 131 -5.59 16.22 -7.71
CA VAL A 131 -6.65 15.64 -6.84
C VAL A 131 -7.94 16.44 -6.98
N GLY A 132 -7.86 17.77 -6.92
CA GLY A 132 -9.01 18.63 -7.10
C GLY A 132 -9.70 18.40 -8.45
N LEU A 133 -8.95 18.37 -9.55
CA LEU A 133 -9.47 18.17 -10.89
C LEU A 133 -10.11 16.78 -11.10
N LEU A 134 -9.61 15.75 -10.43
CA LEU A 134 -10.06 14.37 -10.64
C LEU A 134 -11.15 13.94 -9.65
N SER A 135 -11.11 14.44 -8.41
CA SER A 135 -11.96 13.95 -7.31
C SER A 135 -13.20 14.81 -7.07
N LEU A 136 -13.18 16.06 -7.52
CA LEU A 136 -14.32 16.94 -7.35
C LEU A 136 -15.37 16.62 -8.42
N ASP A 137 -16.49 16.09 -7.98
CA ASP A 137 -17.70 15.98 -8.80
C ASP A 137 -18.29 17.37 -9.11
N LYS A 138 -19.37 17.42 -9.92
CA LYS A 138 -20.04 18.68 -10.30
C LYS A 138 -20.39 19.56 -9.09
N ASP A 139 -20.64 18.95 -7.92
CA ASP A 139 -20.96 19.63 -6.66
C ASP A 139 -19.74 19.93 -5.79
N LEU A 140 -18.52 19.76 -6.32
CA LEU A 140 -17.26 19.99 -5.62
C LEU A 140 -17.15 19.21 -4.28
N SER A 141 -17.79 18.05 -4.16
CA SER A 141 -17.77 17.24 -2.95
C SER A 141 -16.79 16.06 -3.08
N LEU A 142 -16.07 15.80 -1.99
CA LEU A 142 -15.29 14.57 -1.83
C LEU A 142 -16.21 13.50 -1.25
N GLY A 143 -16.34 12.38 -1.95
CA GLY A 143 -17.06 11.22 -1.45
C GLY A 143 -16.34 10.54 -0.29
N LEU A 144 -17.06 9.66 0.44
CA LEU A 144 -16.49 8.86 1.53
C LEU A 144 -15.28 8.04 1.06
N GLY A 145 -15.36 7.43 -0.14
CA GLY A 145 -14.27 6.66 -0.72
C GLY A 145 -13.02 7.47 -1.00
N ASP A 146 -13.20 8.71 -1.48
CA ASP A 146 -12.10 9.63 -1.74
C ASP A 146 -11.41 10.04 -0.43
N GLY A 147 -12.19 10.33 0.62
CA GLY A 147 -11.67 10.65 1.95
C GLY A 147 -10.86 9.50 2.57
N LEU A 148 -11.39 8.27 2.53
CA LEU A 148 -10.69 7.07 3.01
C LEU A 148 -9.40 6.83 2.23
N THR A 149 -9.41 7.06 0.91
CA THR A 149 -8.24 6.89 0.07
C THR A 149 -7.16 7.95 0.33
N LEU A 150 -7.53 9.18 0.66
CA LEU A 150 -6.56 10.20 1.08
C LEU A 150 -5.90 9.85 2.42
N ILE A 151 -6.67 9.32 3.37
CA ILE A 151 -6.10 8.83 4.65
C ILE A 151 -5.20 7.61 4.39
N CYS A 152 -5.58 6.73 3.49
CA CYS A 152 -4.75 5.62 3.02
C CYS A 152 -3.40 6.12 2.47
N ALA A 153 -3.40 7.19 1.67
CA ALA A 153 -2.18 7.77 1.13
C ALA A 153 -1.21 8.24 2.24
N VAL A 154 -1.72 8.76 3.35
CA VAL A 154 -0.90 9.09 4.54
C VAL A 154 -0.32 7.81 5.16
N GLY A 155 -1.11 6.75 5.29
CA GLY A 155 -0.67 5.44 5.78
C GLY A 155 0.48 4.86 4.93
N PHE A 156 0.33 4.86 3.59
CA PHE A 156 1.39 4.42 2.69
C PHE A 156 2.62 5.33 2.72
N ALA A 157 2.43 6.64 2.82
CA ALA A 157 3.54 7.56 2.96
C ALA A 157 4.36 7.27 4.23
N PHE A 158 3.69 6.94 5.32
CA PHE A 158 4.35 6.53 6.57
C PHE A 158 5.08 5.18 6.41
N GLN A 159 4.46 4.20 5.75
CA GLN A 159 5.08 2.91 5.46
C GLN A 159 6.34 3.07 4.57
N ILE A 160 6.26 3.90 3.51
CA ILE A 160 7.41 4.21 2.63
C ILE A 160 8.53 4.90 3.43
N PHE A 161 8.18 5.83 4.32
CA PHE A 161 9.13 6.51 5.19
C PHE A 161 9.83 5.50 6.12
N LEU A 162 9.11 4.60 6.80
CA LEU A 162 9.69 3.54 7.62
C LEU A 162 10.63 2.65 6.80
N THR A 163 10.19 2.24 5.61
CA THR A 163 11.01 1.47 4.68
C THR A 163 12.32 2.18 4.38
N SER A 164 12.28 3.48 4.08
CA SER A 164 13.46 4.28 3.75
C SER A 164 14.52 4.35 4.87
N ILE A 165 14.09 4.19 6.12
CA ILE A 165 14.95 4.18 7.30
C ILE A 165 15.48 2.76 7.56
N PHE A 166 14.60 1.78 7.57
CA PHE A 166 14.94 0.43 8.02
C PHE A 166 15.77 -0.35 7.02
N VAL A 167 15.57 -0.16 5.70
CA VAL A 167 16.40 -0.82 4.67
C VAL A 167 17.86 -0.40 4.68
N LYS A 168 18.20 0.73 5.33
CA LYS A 168 19.58 1.18 5.52
C LYS A 168 20.30 0.45 6.65
N LYS A 169 19.54 -0.15 7.57
CA LYS A 169 20.07 -0.81 8.78
C LYS A 169 19.93 -2.32 8.74
N TYR A 170 18.93 -2.82 8.03
CA TYR A 170 18.51 -4.20 8.06
C TYR A 170 18.35 -4.76 6.65
N ARG A 171 18.31 -6.09 6.54
CA ARG A 171 18.18 -6.80 5.25
C ARG A 171 16.80 -6.57 4.63
N ALA A 172 16.76 -5.92 3.47
CA ALA A 172 15.51 -5.58 2.79
C ALA A 172 14.60 -6.79 2.51
N SER A 173 15.19 -7.94 2.15
CA SER A 173 14.44 -9.18 1.89
C SER A 173 13.75 -9.72 3.16
N VAL A 174 14.42 -9.65 4.32
CA VAL A 174 13.87 -10.05 5.62
C VAL A 174 12.76 -9.10 6.05
N LEU A 175 12.99 -7.79 5.94
CA LEU A 175 11.97 -6.78 6.26
C LEU A 175 10.72 -6.97 5.40
N ASN A 176 10.89 -7.20 4.08
CA ASN A 176 9.77 -7.38 3.17
C ASN A 176 8.98 -8.67 3.48
N PHE A 177 9.67 -9.76 3.79
CA PHE A 177 9.03 -11.00 4.21
C PHE A 177 8.18 -10.79 5.48
N ILE A 178 8.77 -10.19 6.52
CA ILE A 178 8.10 -9.98 7.81
C ILE A 178 6.91 -9.02 7.65
N GLN A 179 7.05 -7.94 6.88
CA GLN A 179 5.92 -7.02 6.66
C GLN A 179 4.75 -7.69 5.92
N MET A 180 5.02 -8.57 4.93
CA MET A 180 3.96 -9.32 4.25
C MET A 180 3.27 -10.31 5.20
N CYS A 181 4.04 -11.04 6.01
CA CYS A 181 3.50 -11.91 7.05
C CYS A 181 2.61 -11.14 8.03
N THR A 182 3.11 -10.00 8.54
CA THR A 182 2.37 -9.18 9.50
C THR A 182 1.07 -8.65 8.89
N ALA A 183 1.12 -8.10 7.68
CA ALA A 183 -0.07 -7.61 6.99
C ALA A 183 -1.07 -8.75 6.72
N GLY A 184 -0.59 -9.94 6.34
CA GLY A 184 -1.42 -11.13 6.12
C GLY A 184 -2.09 -11.63 7.39
N ILE A 185 -1.34 -11.71 8.50
CA ILE A 185 -1.88 -12.13 9.81
C ILE A 185 -2.92 -11.12 10.32
N LEU A 186 -2.64 -9.81 10.24
CA LEU A 186 -3.60 -8.78 10.63
C LEU A 186 -4.86 -8.84 9.76
N SER A 187 -4.71 -9.01 8.45
CA SER A 187 -5.85 -9.16 7.53
C SER A 187 -6.71 -10.37 7.90
N LEU A 188 -6.08 -11.51 8.22
CA LEU A 188 -6.77 -12.72 8.66
C LEU A 188 -7.52 -12.50 9.98
N ILE A 189 -6.88 -11.84 10.95
CA ILE A 189 -7.53 -11.53 12.25
C ILE A 189 -8.76 -10.65 12.02
N PHE A 190 -8.63 -9.58 11.21
CA PHE A 190 -9.75 -8.68 10.91
C PHE A 190 -10.84 -9.37 10.07
N MET A 191 -10.49 -10.26 9.14
CA MET A 191 -11.43 -11.08 8.39
C MET A 191 -12.30 -11.95 9.34
N ILE A 192 -11.67 -12.60 10.32
CA ILE A 192 -12.37 -13.42 11.32
C ILE A 192 -13.20 -12.53 12.24
N ALA A 193 -12.64 -11.45 12.76
CA ALA A 193 -13.31 -10.56 13.71
C ALA A 193 -14.53 -9.83 13.09
N SER A 194 -14.50 -9.56 11.77
CA SER A 194 -15.62 -8.95 11.04
C SER A 194 -16.64 -9.96 10.51
N GLY A 195 -16.49 -11.27 10.82
CA GLY A 195 -17.39 -12.32 10.35
C GLY A 195 -17.29 -12.60 8.84
N GLN A 196 -16.29 -12.12 8.15
CA GLN A 196 -16.10 -12.25 6.71
C GLN A 196 -15.44 -13.59 6.31
N VAL A 197 -15.78 -14.68 7.00
CA VAL A 197 -15.14 -16.00 6.81
C VAL A 197 -15.80 -16.80 5.68
N HIS A 198 -17.05 -16.47 5.32
CA HIS A 198 -17.77 -17.18 4.28
C HIS A 198 -17.39 -16.66 2.89
N PHE A 199 -16.73 -17.52 2.11
CA PHE A 199 -16.44 -17.25 0.70
C PHE A 199 -17.69 -17.53 -0.14
N GLN A 200 -18.35 -16.50 -0.63
CA GLN A 200 -19.41 -16.65 -1.62
C GLN A 200 -18.75 -16.61 -3.01
N VAL A 201 -18.37 -17.78 -3.51
CA VAL A 201 -17.94 -17.90 -4.90
C VAL A 201 -19.21 -17.89 -5.75
N THR A 202 -19.67 -16.69 -6.12
CA THR A 202 -20.72 -16.56 -7.12
C THR A 202 -20.04 -16.74 -8.48
N ALA A 203 -20.10 -17.96 -9.03
CA ALA A 203 -19.77 -18.18 -10.42
C ALA A 203 -20.80 -17.40 -11.27
N LYS A 204 -20.45 -16.19 -11.67
CA LYS A 204 -21.14 -15.55 -12.79
C LYS A 204 -20.68 -16.32 -14.03
N GLY A 205 -21.60 -17.17 -14.57
CA GLY A 205 -21.47 -17.84 -15.86
C GLY A 205 -21.36 -16.84 -17.01
#